data_86ca208c8480897553d816ed4b35fee9
#
_entry.id   86ca208c8480897553d816ed4b35fee9
#
_cell.length_a   1.000
_cell.length_b   1.000
_cell.length_c   1.000
_cell.angle_alpha   90.00
_cell.angle_beta   90.00
_cell.angle_gamma   90.00
#
_symmetry.space_group_name_H-M   'P 1'
#
loop_
_entity.id
_entity.type
_entity.pdbx_description
1 polymer ?
#
loop_
_entity_poly.entity_id
_entity_poly.type
_entity_poly.pdbx_seq_one_letter_code
_entity_poly.pdbx_strand_id
1 'polypeptide(L)'
;MTTGEETKRRSLSVKTILIVIIVIVAVLSSAWALLTISKASQMPPSDFVTMPTAPLSKNGTSVVFVSIGTTYEKGVAVGMSGYLETGSGQPVAGAQVYARYYLNGDYRTQVATTDQNGYFQIIFPMNWTGWLPVTLTYFGDLQHQGQAAIYSVPGENL
;
A
#
# COMPACT_ATOMS: atom_id res chain seq x y z
N MET A 1 -42.13 53.77 -31.76
CA MET A 1 -40.87 54.04 -31.05
C MET A 1 -40.41 52.80 -30.38
N THR A 2 -39.54 52.04 -31.05
CA THR A 2 -39.01 50.77 -30.55
C THR A 2 -37.53 50.99 -30.34
N THR A 3 -37.14 51.04 -29.08
CA THR A 3 -35.72 51.19 -28.65
C THR A 3 -35.09 49.80 -28.67
N GLY A 4 -34.20 49.56 -29.68
CA GLY A 4 -33.42 48.34 -29.75
C GLY A 4 -32.20 48.46 -28.82
N GLU A 5 -32.16 47.64 -27.82
CA GLU A 5 -30.97 47.44 -26.98
C GLU A 5 -29.96 46.58 -27.72
N GLU A 6 -28.93 47.22 -28.29
CA GLU A 6 -27.75 46.52 -28.83
C GLU A 6 -26.90 45.92 -27.72
N THR A 7 -27.02 44.64 -27.52
CA THR A 7 -26.16 43.87 -26.59
C THR A 7 -24.75 43.77 -27.21
N LYS A 8 -23.86 44.67 -26.81
CA LYS A 8 -22.45 44.72 -27.22
C LYS A 8 -21.71 43.47 -26.67
N ARG A 9 -21.66 42.39 -27.45
CA ARG A 9 -20.85 41.22 -27.15
C ARG A 9 -19.37 41.65 -27.19
N ARG A 10 -18.75 41.78 -26.01
CA ARG A 10 -17.30 41.95 -25.88
C ARG A 10 -16.64 40.62 -26.28
N SER A 11 -16.03 40.58 -27.45
CA SER A 11 -15.17 39.46 -27.84
C SER A 11 -13.92 39.48 -26.95
N LEU A 12 -13.78 38.45 -26.13
CA LEU A 12 -12.57 38.23 -25.33
C LEU A 12 -11.38 38.02 -26.28
N SER A 13 -10.29 38.75 -26.07
CA SER A 13 -9.05 38.56 -26.82
C SER A 13 -8.55 37.13 -26.69
N VAL A 14 -8.04 36.57 -27.79
CA VAL A 14 -7.44 35.21 -27.81
C VAL A 14 -6.39 35.05 -26.71
N LYS A 15 -5.62 36.11 -26.40
CA LYS A 15 -4.65 36.13 -25.28
C LYS A 15 -5.33 35.95 -23.93
N THR A 16 -6.49 36.56 -23.70
CA THR A 16 -7.25 36.42 -22.43
C THR A 16 -7.81 35.01 -22.27
N ILE A 17 -8.32 34.43 -23.37
CA ILE A 17 -8.81 33.03 -23.38
C ILE A 17 -7.67 32.06 -23.06
N LEU A 18 -6.48 32.25 -23.66
CA LEU A 18 -5.32 31.39 -23.41
C LEU A 18 -4.85 31.43 -21.93
N ILE A 19 -4.81 32.62 -21.34
CA ILE A 19 -4.44 32.81 -19.92
C ILE A 19 -5.43 32.09 -19.01
N VAL A 20 -6.75 32.20 -19.27
CA VAL A 20 -7.78 31.54 -18.48
C VAL A 20 -7.65 30.04 -18.56
N ILE A 21 -7.36 29.47 -19.73
CA ILE A 21 -7.15 28.02 -19.90
C ILE A 21 -5.93 27.54 -19.10
N ILE A 22 -4.81 28.29 -19.16
CA ILE A 22 -3.59 27.92 -18.42
C ILE A 22 -3.86 27.92 -16.90
N VAL A 23 -4.58 28.90 -16.38
CA VAL A 23 -4.94 28.98 -14.95
C VAL A 23 -5.84 27.84 -14.56
N ILE A 24 -6.84 27.49 -15.37
CA ILE A 24 -7.74 26.35 -15.09
C ILE A 24 -6.96 25.01 -15.05
N VAL A 25 -6.06 24.80 -16.01
CA VAL A 25 -5.22 23.58 -16.05
C VAL A 25 -4.30 23.50 -14.83
N ALA A 26 -3.71 24.63 -14.40
CA ALA A 26 -2.85 24.68 -13.22
C ALA A 26 -3.63 24.39 -11.92
N VAL A 27 -4.85 24.90 -11.79
CA VAL A 27 -5.72 24.65 -10.63
C VAL A 27 -6.20 23.19 -10.60
N LEU A 28 -6.59 22.63 -11.76
CA LEU A 28 -7.01 21.23 -11.85
C LEU A 28 -5.86 20.25 -11.55
N SER A 29 -4.64 20.53 -12.00
CA SER A 29 -3.49 19.68 -11.73
C SER A 29 -3.09 19.70 -10.25
N SER A 30 -3.18 20.84 -9.56
CA SER A 30 -2.93 20.94 -8.12
C SER A 30 -4.01 20.25 -7.29
N ALA A 31 -5.28 20.28 -7.70
CA ALA A 31 -6.37 19.57 -7.04
C ALA A 31 -6.22 18.04 -7.17
N TRP A 32 -5.74 17.55 -8.30
CA TRP A 32 -5.43 16.12 -8.50
C TRP A 32 -4.27 15.65 -7.64
N ALA A 33 -3.22 16.46 -7.52
CA ALA A 33 -2.08 16.15 -6.64
C ALA A 33 -2.51 16.06 -5.16
N LEU A 34 -3.38 16.96 -4.70
CA LEU A 34 -3.93 16.93 -3.34
C LEU A 34 -4.84 15.71 -3.08
N LEU A 35 -5.63 15.30 -4.09
CA LEU A 35 -6.50 14.10 -3.98
C LEU A 35 -5.72 12.79 -3.94
N THR A 36 -4.57 12.72 -4.62
CA THR A 36 -3.71 11.54 -4.57
C THR A 36 -2.94 11.44 -3.25
N ILE A 37 -2.52 12.57 -2.67
CA ILE A 37 -1.87 12.62 -1.35
C ILE A 37 -2.86 12.26 -0.25
N SER A 38 -4.13 12.70 -0.33
CA SER A 38 -5.17 12.37 0.66
C SER A 38 -5.51 10.88 0.70
N LYS A 39 -5.37 10.14 -0.40
CA LYS A 39 -5.58 8.68 -0.41
C LYS A 39 -4.42 7.89 0.19
N ALA A 40 -3.21 8.42 0.15
CA ALA A 40 -2.04 7.78 0.75
C ALA A 40 -2.00 7.93 2.28
N SER A 41 -2.74 8.88 2.86
CA SER A 41 -2.70 9.20 4.29
C SER A 41 -3.80 8.55 5.14
N GLN A 42 -4.74 7.83 4.55
CA GLN A 42 -5.65 7.00 5.32
C GLN A 42 -5.05 5.61 5.48
N MET A 43 -4.15 5.49 6.46
CA MET A 43 -3.90 4.18 7.06
C MET A 43 -5.26 3.63 7.50
N PRO A 44 -5.67 2.45 7.03
CA PRO A 44 -6.80 1.78 7.63
C PRO A 44 -6.51 1.68 9.13
N PRO A 45 -7.53 1.87 9.99
CA PRO A 45 -7.37 1.61 11.41
C PRO A 45 -6.72 0.23 11.53
N SER A 46 -5.69 0.13 12.35
CA SER A 46 -5.00 -1.13 12.59
C SER A 46 -5.98 -2.06 13.32
N ASP A 47 -6.87 -2.69 12.56
CA ASP A 47 -7.64 -3.81 13.06
C ASP A 47 -6.62 -4.87 13.43
N PHE A 48 -6.46 -5.10 14.73
CA PHE A 48 -5.59 -6.15 15.24
C PHE A 48 -6.17 -7.49 14.78
N VAL A 49 -5.63 -8.00 13.69
CA VAL A 49 -6.03 -9.29 13.17
C VAL A 49 -5.48 -10.36 14.11
N THR A 50 -6.37 -11.22 14.60
CA THR A 50 -5.93 -12.37 15.39
C THR A 50 -5.26 -13.35 14.45
N MET A 51 -4.00 -13.69 14.75
CA MET A 51 -3.27 -14.70 13.97
C MET A 51 -3.94 -16.07 14.17
N PRO A 52 -4.23 -16.82 13.10
CA PRO A 52 -4.72 -18.18 13.21
C PRO A 52 -3.81 -19.03 14.08
N THR A 53 -4.39 -19.87 14.94
CA THR A 53 -3.64 -20.82 15.77
C THR A 53 -3.39 -22.15 15.03
N ALA A 54 -3.83 -22.25 13.77
CA ALA A 54 -3.68 -23.43 12.95
C ALA A 54 -2.20 -23.76 12.68
N PRO A 55 -1.81 -25.03 12.65
CA PRO A 55 -0.48 -25.41 12.20
C PRO A 55 -0.32 -25.12 10.71
N LEU A 56 0.94 -24.90 10.27
CA LEU A 56 1.24 -24.75 8.86
C LEU A 56 0.86 -26.03 8.09
N SER A 57 0.22 -25.86 6.92
CA SER A 57 -0.06 -26.99 6.03
C SER A 57 1.26 -27.65 5.60
N LYS A 58 1.30 -28.97 5.65
CA LYS A 58 2.42 -29.79 5.15
C LYS A 58 2.11 -30.42 3.79
N ASN A 59 0.89 -30.23 3.30
CA ASN A 59 0.43 -30.79 2.04
C ASN A 59 0.58 -29.78 0.91
N GLY A 60 0.76 -30.28 -0.30
CA GLY A 60 0.82 -29.45 -1.50
C GLY A 60 2.23 -29.04 -1.92
N THR A 61 2.28 -28.08 -2.82
CA THR A 61 3.54 -27.55 -3.39
C THR A 61 4.25 -26.65 -2.37
N SER A 62 5.55 -26.81 -2.23
CA SER A 62 6.39 -25.93 -1.42
C SER A 62 6.32 -24.48 -1.95
N VAL A 63 6.25 -23.52 -1.04
CA VAL A 63 6.25 -22.09 -1.37
C VAL A 63 7.40 -21.39 -0.64
N VAL A 64 7.79 -20.22 -1.17
CA VAL A 64 8.85 -19.38 -0.63
C VAL A 64 8.45 -17.92 -0.69
N PHE A 65 8.91 -17.12 0.28
CA PHE A 65 8.88 -15.67 0.20
C PHE A 65 10.12 -15.21 -0.57
N VAL A 66 9.92 -14.42 -1.62
CA VAL A 66 11.02 -13.91 -2.47
C VAL A 66 11.00 -12.40 -2.57
N SER A 67 12.16 -11.80 -2.87
CA SER A 67 12.32 -10.35 -3.10
C SER A 67 11.75 -9.50 -1.97
N ILE A 68 11.88 -9.95 -0.72
CA ILE A 68 11.39 -9.19 0.43
C ILE A 68 12.22 -7.91 0.57
N GLY A 69 11.54 -6.78 0.52
CA GLY A 69 12.13 -5.45 0.65
C GLY A 69 11.33 -4.57 1.59
N THR A 70 11.95 -3.49 2.04
CA THR A 70 11.30 -2.46 2.86
C THR A 70 11.36 -1.13 2.14
N THR A 71 10.25 -0.39 2.18
CA THR A 71 10.16 1.01 1.75
C THR A 71 9.93 1.87 2.98
N TYR A 72 10.55 3.03 2.99
CA TYR A 72 10.58 3.90 4.16
C TYR A 72 9.99 5.27 3.81
N GLU A 73 8.98 5.70 4.58
CA GLU A 73 8.46 7.05 4.55
C GLU A 73 8.72 7.70 5.92
N LYS A 74 9.69 8.60 5.96
CA LYS A 74 10.23 9.19 7.20
C LYS A 74 9.12 9.79 8.07
N GLY A 75 9.04 9.32 9.32
CA GLY A 75 8.08 9.80 10.32
C GLY A 75 6.64 9.35 10.09
N VAL A 76 6.35 8.50 9.10
CA VAL A 76 4.98 8.07 8.76
C VAL A 76 4.83 6.56 8.86
N ALA A 77 5.52 5.81 8.01
CA ALA A 77 5.32 4.37 7.91
C ALA A 77 6.53 3.65 7.31
N VAL A 78 6.63 2.36 7.55
CA VAL A 78 7.51 1.44 6.83
C VAL A 78 6.64 0.42 6.10
N GLY A 79 6.84 0.30 4.79
CA GLY A 79 6.25 -0.76 3.99
C GLY A 79 7.19 -1.96 3.91
N MET A 80 6.69 -3.16 4.13
CA MET A 80 7.35 -4.42 3.77
C MET A 80 6.58 -5.02 2.60
N SER A 81 7.27 -5.36 1.54
CA SER A 81 6.66 -5.96 0.36
C SER A 81 7.51 -7.10 -0.19
N GLY A 82 6.88 -7.97 -0.97
CA GLY A 82 7.55 -9.09 -1.61
C GLY A 82 6.56 -9.94 -2.38
N TYR A 83 7.01 -11.14 -2.75
CA TYR A 83 6.18 -12.10 -3.47
C TYR A 83 6.13 -13.43 -2.72
N LEU A 84 4.99 -14.10 -2.84
CA LEU A 84 4.82 -15.50 -2.44
C LEU A 84 4.77 -16.34 -3.72
N GLU A 85 5.73 -17.24 -3.88
CA GLU A 85 5.89 -18.07 -5.06
C GLU A 85 6.06 -19.53 -4.67
N THR A 86 5.71 -20.44 -5.58
CA THR A 86 6.09 -21.85 -5.45
C THR A 86 7.60 -22.02 -5.63
N GLY A 87 8.14 -23.15 -5.23
CA GLY A 87 9.55 -23.47 -5.46
C GLY A 87 9.98 -23.48 -6.95
N SER A 88 9.01 -23.52 -7.88
CA SER A 88 9.23 -23.39 -9.33
C SER A 88 9.07 -21.97 -9.87
N GLY A 89 8.85 -20.97 -8.99
CA GLY A 89 8.70 -19.57 -9.38
C GLY A 89 7.31 -19.19 -9.89
N GLN A 90 6.28 -20.01 -9.64
CA GLN A 90 4.90 -19.65 -9.98
C GLN A 90 4.29 -18.82 -8.88
N PRO A 91 3.57 -17.71 -9.19
CA PRO A 91 2.94 -16.87 -8.18
C PRO A 91 1.83 -17.60 -7.44
N VAL A 92 1.73 -17.38 -6.13
CA VAL A 92 0.62 -17.85 -5.30
C VAL A 92 -0.33 -16.67 -5.04
N ALA A 93 -1.38 -16.59 -5.84
CA ALA A 93 -2.38 -15.52 -5.79
C ALA A 93 -3.46 -15.78 -4.74
N GLY A 94 -4.03 -14.71 -4.17
CA GLY A 94 -5.12 -14.76 -3.19
C GLY A 94 -4.73 -15.33 -1.83
N ALA A 95 -3.45 -15.52 -1.57
CA ALA A 95 -2.92 -16.05 -0.32
C ALA A 95 -2.89 -14.98 0.78
N GLN A 96 -3.31 -15.33 1.99
CA GLN A 96 -3.19 -14.45 3.15
C GLN A 96 -1.80 -14.58 3.79
N VAL A 97 -1.04 -13.51 3.77
CA VAL A 97 0.28 -13.38 4.40
C VAL A 97 0.12 -12.60 5.69
N TYR A 98 0.47 -13.21 6.80
CA TYR A 98 0.41 -12.63 8.14
C TYR A 98 1.79 -12.13 8.54
N ALA A 99 1.88 -10.90 9.01
CA ALA A 99 3.08 -10.33 9.63
C ALA A 99 2.85 -10.18 11.12
N ARG A 100 3.56 -10.96 11.93
CA ARG A 100 3.51 -10.89 13.38
C ARG A 100 4.78 -10.28 13.94
N TYR A 101 4.65 -9.31 14.84
CA TYR A 101 5.74 -8.62 15.50
C TYR A 101 5.40 -8.24 16.93
N TYR A 102 6.43 -8.03 17.76
CA TYR A 102 6.27 -7.61 19.15
C TYR A 102 6.65 -6.13 19.27
N LEU A 103 5.75 -5.30 19.77
CA LEU A 103 5.97 -3.87 19.89
C LEU A 103 5.22 -3.31 21.10
N ASN A 104 5.94 -2.51 21.93
CA ASN A 104 5.39 -1.84 23.11
C ASN A 104 4.69 -2.79 24.10
N GLY A 105 5.23 -3.99 24.33
CA GLY A 105 4.70 -4.93 25.31
C GLY A 105 3.67 -5.91 24.75
N ASP A 106 3.25 -5.77 23.46
CA ASP A 106 2.21 -6.60 22.86
C ASP A 106 2.63 -7.22 21.53
N TYR A 107 2.08 -8.41 21.25
CA TYR A 107 2.12 -8.98 19.90
C TYR A 107 1.05 -8.34 19.03
N ARG A 108 1.47 -7.91 17.86
CA ARG A 108 0.63 -7.35 16.81
C ARG A 108 0.69 -8.19 15.57
N THR A 109 -0.41 -8.27 14.85
CA THR A 109 -0.49 -9.00 13.59
C THR A 109 -1.16 -8.11 12.54
N GLN A 110 -0.59 -8.08 11.36
CA GLN A 110 -1.19 -7.50 10.17
C GLN A 110 -1.32 -8.58 9.11
N VAL A 111 -2.22 -8.39 8.17
CA VAL A 111 -2.47 -9.33 7.08
C VAL A 111 -2.52 -8.59 5.75
N ALA A 112 -1.93 -9.19 4.74
CA ALA A 112 -2.08 -8.79 3.35
C ALA A 112 -2.51 -9.99 2.52
N THR A 113 -3.24 -9.74 1.43
CA THR A 113 -3.58 -10.76 0.45
C THR A 113 -2.73 -10.57 -0.79
N THR A 114 -2.14 -11.64 -1.30
CA THR A 114 -1.34 -11.59 -2.53
C THR A 114 -2.21 -11.29 -3.74
N ASP A 115 -1.69 -10.49 -4.66
CA ASP A 115 -2.33 -10.21 -5.95
C ASP A 115 -2.12 -11.38 -6.95
N GLN A 116 -2.52 -11.17 -8.21
CA GLN A 116 -2.39 -12.16 -9.28
C GLN A 116 -0.93 -12.54 -9.61
N ASN A 117 0.03 -11.70 -9.24
CA ASN A 117 1.46 -11.91 -9.42
C ASN A 117 2.13 -12.48 -8.14
N GLY A 118 1.34 -12.82 -7.12
CA GLY A 118 1.85 -13.24 -5.82
C GLY A 118 2.39 -12.10 -4.97
N TYR A 119 2.28 -10.84 -5.41
CA TYR A 119 2.79 -9.66 -4.69
C TYR A 119 1.91 -9.35 -3.48
N PHE A 120 2.56 -9.00 -2.36
CA PHE A 120 1.90 -8.49 -1.17
C PHE A 120 2.65 -7.27 -0.62
N GLN A 121 1.94 -6.42 0.12
CA GLN A 121 2.49 -5.30 0.85
C GLN A 121 1.82 -5.17 2.21
N ILE A 122 2.65 -4.97 3.24
CA ILE A 122 2.22 -4.73 4.62
C ILE A 122 2.84 -3.42 5.08
N ILE A 123 2.03 -2.53 5.67
CA ILE A 123 2.47 -1.22 6.14
C ILE A 123 2.47 -1.21 7.67
N PHE A 124 3.60 -0.84 8.27
CA PHE A 124 3.78 -0.71 9.71
C PHE A 124 3.76 0.78 10.10
N PRO A 125 2.98 1.18 11.13
CA PRO A 125 3.09 2.53 11.67
C PRO A 125 4.48 2.70 12.28
N MET A 126 5.16 3.80 11.95
CA MET A 126 6.51 4.06 12.46
C MET A 126 6.44 4.64 13.87
N ASN A 127 6.63 3.80 14.86
CA ASN A 127 6.63 4.17 16.28
C ASN A 127 7.68 3.37 17.09
N TRP A 128 8.77 2.96 16.43
CA TRP A 128 9.90 2.28 17.08
C TRP A 128 11.25 2.80 16.53
N THR A 129 12.31 2.53 17.27
CA THR A 129 13.69 2.78 16.87
C THR A 129 14.43 1.46 16.70
N GLY A 130 15.47 1.45 15.87
CA GLY A 130 16.23 0.24 15.62
C GLY A 130 15.54 -0.76 14.68
N TRP A 131 15.82 -2.03 14.85
CA TRP A 131 15.30 -3.11 14.01
C TRP A 131 14.15 -3.84 14.69
N LEU A 132 13.02 -3.99 13.99
CA LEU A 132 11.86 -4.74 14.45
C LEU A 132 11.84 -6.11 13.77
N PRO A 133 12.00 -7.22 14.52
CA PRO A 133 11.80 -8.55 13.99
C PRO A 133 10.33 -8.79 13.63
N VAL A 134 10.07 -9.22 12.40
CA VAL A 134 8.74 -9.52 11.87
C VAL A 134 8.73 -10.95 11.36
N THR A 135 7.81 -11.77 11.86
CA THR A 135 7.57 -13.11 11.32
C THR A 135 6.49 -13.01 10.25
N LEU A 136 6.86 -13.27 9.00
CA LEU A 136 5.90 -13.50 7.92
C LEU A 136 5.44 -14.95 7.96
N THR A 137 4.14 -15.18 7.85
CA THR A 137 3.55 -16.53 7.85
C THR A 137 2.46 -16.62 6.78
N TYR A 138 2.56 -17.63 5.96
CA TYR A 138 1.51 -18.18 5.13
C TYR A 138 1.15 -19.56 5.67
N PHE A 139 -0.11 -19.80 6.02
CA PHE A 139 -0.50 -21.07 6.66
C PHE A 139 -0.64 -22.24 5.68
N GLY A 140 -0.64 -21.93 4.39
CA GLY A 140 -0.90 -22.92 3.34
C GLY A 140 -2.39 -23.04 3.03
N ASP A 141 -2.68 -23.81 2.00
CA ASP A 141 -4.02 -24.17 1.55
C ASP A 141 -4.06 -25.65 1.09
N LEU A 142 -5.06 -26.03 0.31
CA LEU A 142 -5.20 -27.39 -0.22
C LEU A 142 -4.13 -27.75 -1.27
N GLN A 143 -3.51 -26.74 -1.90
CA GLN A 143 -2.55 -26.91 -2.99
C GLN A 143 -1.13 -26.56 -2.60
N HIS A 144 -0.95 -25.74 -1.55
CA HIS A 144 0.33 -25.18 -1.16
C HIS A 144 0.66 -25.44 0.31
N GLN A 145 1.93 -25.74 0.57
CA GLN A 145 2.46 -25.88 1.93
C GLN A 145 2.51 -24.51 2.62
N GLY A 146 2.34 -24.51 3.94
CA GLY A 146 2.57 -23.34 4.75
C GLY A 146 4.06 -22.99 4.85
N GLN A 147 4.35 -21.69 4.95
CA GLN A 147 5.72 -21.16 5.07
C GLN A 147 5.76 -20.08 6.14
N ALA A 148 6.85 -20.06 6.93
CA ALA A 148 7.13 -18.97 7.86
C ALA A 148 8.61 -18.55 7.74
N ALA A 149 8.88 -17.25 7.80
CA ALA A 149 10.22 -16.70 7.78
C ALA A 149 10.29 -15.42 8.62
N ILE A 150 11.48 -15.12 9.17
CA ILE A 150 11.70 -13.93 10.00
C ILE A 150 12.51 -12.93 9.20
N TYR A 151 12.04 -11.70 9.19
CA TYR A 151 12.69 -10.54 8.57
C TYR A 151 12.86 -9.44 9.60
N SER A 152 13.73 -8.49 9.32
CA SER A 152 13.92 -7.31 10.15
C SER A 152 13.48 -6.05 9.40
N VAL A 153 12.66 -5.23 10.04
CA VAL A 153 12.14 -3.98 9.50
C VAL A 153 12.82 -2.82 10.21
N PRO A 154 13.42 -1.86 9.47
CA PRO A 154 14.07 -0.70 10.08
C PRO A 154 13.04 0.26 10.67
N GLY A 155 13.36 0.83 11.84
CA GLY A 155 12.60 1.91 12.48
C GLY A 155 13.23 3.28 12.27
N GLU A 156 12.76 4.29 13.00
CA GLU A 156 13.38 5.63 13.00
C GLU A 156 14.85 5.58 13.46
N ASN A 157 15.69 6.43 12.84
CA ASN A 157 17.11 6.61 13.18
C ASN A 157 18.04 5.42 12.87
N LEU A 158 17.82 4.77 11.74
CA LEU A 158 18.79 3.87 11.10
C LEU A 158 19.38 4.49 9.84
#